data_c428a1bfb5a3faff98247dacd1a52d54
#
_entry.id   c428a1bfb5a3faff98247dacd1a52d54
#
_cell.length_a   1.000
_cell.length_b   1.000
_cell.length_c   1.000
_cell.angle_alpha   90.00
_cell.angle_beta   90.00
_cell.angle_gamma   90.00
#
_symmetry.space_group_name_H-M   'P 1'
#
loop_
_entity.id
_entity.type
_entity.pdbx_description
1 polymer ?
#
loop_
_entity_poly.entity_id
_entity_poly.type
_entity_poly.pdbx_seq_one_letter_code
_entity_poly.pdbx_strand_id
1 'polypeptide(L)'
;MVQPRSDVPPDVSALLAGAESHLRVGSPAQLSDAVTRSHLADFGCVGWYGEVPDGWTVVIDAEYAAAEPPQPLAERFGADGFWERWTRAECLCKLADVPMLAWWPAHGLDVPADFGGVWRTLTVPSAAGDLVVSVALDLSRVRG
;
A
#
# COMPACT_ATOMS: atom_id res chain seq x y z
N MET A 1 7.43 -7.39 -5.09
CA MET A 1 7.59 -6.84 -6.45
C MET A 1 7.86 -5.35 -6.34
N VAL A 2 8.77 -4.83 -7.14
CA VAL A 2 9.20 -3.43 -7.13
C VAL A 2 9.06 -2.88 -8.56
N GLN A 3 8.53 -1.65 -8.67
CA GLN A 3 8.47 -0.94 -9.94
C GLN A 3 9.53 0.17 -9.94
N PRO A 4 10.69 -0.02 -10.54
CA PRO A 4 11.72 1.00 -10.61
C PRO A 4 11.38 2.07 -11.65
N ARG A 5 11.82 3.29 -11.38
CA ARG A 5 11.78 4.41 -12.32
C ARG A 5 13.12 5.13 -12.31
N SER A 6 13.56 5.57 -13.50
CA SER A 6 14.86 6.20 -13.64
C SER A 6 14.93 7.62 -13.07
N ASP A 7 13.76 8.28 -12.90
CA ASP A 7 13.64 9.64 -12.39
C ASP A 7 13.34 9.71 -10.88
N VAL A 8 13.37 8.56 -10.19
CA VAL A 8 13.09 8.51 -8.75
C VAL A 8 14.35 8.87 -7.97
N PRO A 9 14.27 9.80 -7.00
CA PRO A 9 15.41 10.11 -6.14
C PRO A 9 15.95 8.87 -5.42
N PRO A 10 17.29 8.78 -5.20
CA PRO A 10 17.88 7.62 -4.53
C PRO A 10 17.33 7.37 -3.13
N ASP A 11 16.96 8.38 -2.38
CA ASP A 11 16.39 8.25 -1.04
C ASP A 11 14.98 7.65 -1.07
N VAL A 12 14.16 7.96 -2.08
CA VAL A 12 12.85 7.32 -2.28
C VAL A 12 13.04 5.84 -2.65
N SER A 13 13.97 5.55 -3.55
CA SER A 13 14.28 4.16 -3.92
C SER A 13 14.78 3.36 -2.72
N ALA A 14 15.59 3.96 -1.85
CA ALA A 14 16.11 3.32 -0.65
C ALA A 14 14.98 3.01 0.36
N LEU A 15 14.04 3.93 0.54
CA LEU A 15 12.87 3.70 1.39
C LEU A 15 12.06 2.49 0.91
N LEU A 16 11.82 2.41 -0.38
CA LEU A 16 11.06 1.32 -0.96
C LEU A 16 11.81 -0.01 -0.85
N ALA A 17 13.11 -0.02 -1.11
CA ALA A 17 13.95 -1.21 -1.01
C ALA A 17 14.06 -1.73 0.43
N GLY A 18 14.09 -0.84 1.41
CA GLY A 18 14.17 -1.16 2.84
C GLY A 18 12.83 -1.08 3.57
N ALA A 19 11.72 -1.22 2.88
CA ALA A 19 10.38 -0.98 3.42
C ALA A 19 10.09 -1.80 4.69
N GLU A 20 10.60 -3.03 4.78
CA GLU A 20 10.39 -3.91 5.94
C GLU A 20 10.83 -3.25 7.25
N SER A 21 11.94 -2.51 7.22
CA SER A 21 12.48 -1.85 8.41
C SER A 21 11.68 -0.63 8.84
N HIS A 22 10.79 -0.14 8.00
CA HIS A 22 9.97 1.04 8.26
C HIS A 22 8.52 0.70 8.63
N LEU A 23 8.16 -0.57 8.64
CA LEU A 23 6.81 -1.03 8.96
C LEU A 23 6.76 -1.57 10.39
N ARG A 24 5.70 -1.20 11.12
CA ARG A 24 5.41 -1.74 12.46
C ARG A 24 3.96 -2.18 12.53
N VAL A 25 3.73 -3.25 13.27
CA VAL A 25 2.39 -3.81 13.52
C VAL A 25 2.05 -3.60 14.98
N GLY A 26 0.85 -3.14 15.26
CA GLY A 26 0.40 -2.92 16.62
C GLY A 26 -1.04 -2.44 16.65
N SER A 27 -1.47 -1.89 17.81
CA SER A 27 -2.77 -1.24 17.90
C SER A 27 -2.71 0.17 17.32
N PRO A 28 -3.86 0.75 16.95
CA PRO A 28 -3.90 2.14 16.50
C PRO A 28 -3.30 3.13 17.51
N ALA A 29 -3.51 2.88 18.81
CA ALA A 29 -2.95 3.72 19.87
C ALA A 29 -1.42 3.63 19.93
N GLN A 30 -0.87 2.41 19.78
CA GLN A 30 0.58 2.20 19.77
C GLN A 30 1.26 2.84 18.57
N LEU A 31 0.55 2.95 17.44
CA LEU A 31 1.08 3.47 16.18
C LEU A 31 0.55 4.87 15.86
N SER A 32 0.14 5.63 16.87
CA SER A 32 -0.46 6.95 16.68
C SER A 32 0.48 7.98 16.06
N ASP A 33 1.80 7.75 16.16
CA ASP A 33 2.85 8.63 15.61
C ASP A 33 3.34 8.20 14.22
N ALA A 34 2.75 7.17 13.63
CA ALA A 34 3.12 6.74 12.28
C ALA A 34 2.82 7.83 11.24
N VAL A 35 3.63 7.90 10.20
CA VAL A 35 3.42 8.83 9.07
C VAL A 35 2.10 8.53 8.37
N THR A 36 1.81 7.26 8.15
CA THR A 36 0.54 6.76 7.60
C THR A 36 0.26 5.39 8.17
N ARG A 37 -1.01 4.99 8.18
CA ARG A 37 -1.46 3.72 8.76
C ARG A 37 -2.47 3.03 7.87
N SER A 38 -2.53 1.70 8.02
CA SER A 38 -3.58 0.86 7.46
C SER A 38 -4.21 0.05 8.58
N HIS A 39 -5.54 0.09 8.68
CA HIS A 39 -6.28 -0.66 9.69
C HIS A 39 -6.58 -2.08 9.19
N LEU A 40 -6.45 -3.04 10.09
CA LEU A 40 -6.74 -4.45 9.82
C LEU A 40 -8.13 -4.83 10.33
N ALA A 41 -8.69 -5.92 9.80
CA ALA A 41 -10.04 -6.37 10.14
C ALA A 41 -10.21 -6.75 11.62
N ASP A 42 -9.12 -7.14 12.31
CA ASP A 42 -9.12 -7.52 13.73
C ASP A 42 -8.83 -6.35 14.68
N PHE A 43 -9.00 -5.11 14.22
CA PHE A 43 -8.71 -3.87 14.95
C PHE A 43 -7.21 -3.62 15.16
N GLY A 44 -6.33 -4.42 14.55
CA GLY A 44 -4.91 -4.15 14.47
C GLY A 44 -4.60 -3.06 13.44
N CYS A 45 -3.34 -2.70 13.35
CA CYS A 45 -2.88 -1.62 12.50
C CYS A 45 -1.46 -1.90 12.01
N VAL A 46 -1.15 -1.41 10.81
CA VAL A 46 0.22 -1.35 10.29
C VAL A 46 0.56 0.12 10.10
N GLY A 47 1.73 0.53 10.55
CA GLY A 47 2.19 1.91 10.44
C GLY A 47 3.50 2.03 9.70
N TRP A 48 3.68 3.14 8.99
CA TRP A 48 4.90 3.50 8.30
C TRP A 48 5.71 4.51 9.12
N TYR A 49 7.00 4.24 9.32
CA TYR A 49 7.91 5.05 10.13
C TYR A 49 9.13 5.57 9.37
N GLY A 50 9.26 5.27 8.10
CA GLY A 50 10.33 5.81 7.28
C GLY A 50 10.15 7.29 7.01
N GLU A 51 11.24 8.07 7.12
CA GLU A 51 11.21 9.49 6.81
C GLU A 51 11.06 9.68 5.29
N VAL A 52 10.03 10.42 4.89
CA VAL A 52 9.70 10.64 3.48
C VAL A 52 10.28 11.98 3.03
N PRO A 53 11.00 12.02 1.90
CA PRO A 53 11.54 13.28 1.39
C PRO A 53 10.46 14.32 1.12
N ASP A 54 10.82 15.59 1.24
CA ASP A 54 9.93 16.70 0.95
C ASP A 54 9.36 16.58 -0.47
N GLY A 55 8.08 16.86 -0.61
CA GLY A 55 7.38 16.79 -1.88
C GLY A 55 6.88 15.40 -2.27
N TRP A 56 7.15 14.39 -1.44
CA TRP A 56 6.67 13.02 -1.66
C TRP A 56 5.64 12.61 -0.62
N THR A 57 4.70 11.77 -1.02
CA THR A 57 3.68 11.18 -0.16
C THR A 57 3.83 9.68 -0.16
N VAL A 58 3.78 9.05 1.02
CA VAL A 58 3.75 7.60 1.19
C VAL A 58 2.37 7.17 1.64
N VAL A 59 1.90 6.07 1.09
CA VAL A 59 0.69 5.39 1.57
C VAL A 59 0.98 3.90 1.69
N ILE A 60 0.26 3.23 2.57
CA ILE A 60 0.32 1.79 2.74
C ILE A 60 -1.09 1.22 2.80
N ASP A 61 -1.20 -0.05 2.43
CA ASP A 61 -2.40 -0.84 2.67
C ASP A 61 -1.99 -2.26 3.06
N ALA A 62 -2.73 -2.88 3.96
CA ALA A 62 -2.37 -4.19 4.51
C ALA A 62 -3.60 -5.06 4.71
N GLU A 63 -3.43 -6.37 4.45
CA GLU A 63 -4.44 -7.38 4.70
C GLU A 63 -3.76 -8.66 5.19
N TYR A 64 -4.47 -9.46 5.97
CA TYR A 64 -3.97 -10.79 6.34
C TYR A 64 -3.89 -11.68 5.12
N ALA A 65 -2.75 -12.30 4.88
CA ALA A 65 -2.51 -13.15 3.72
C ALA A 65 -3.46 -14.34 3.69
N ALA A 66 -3.82 -14.89 4.86
CA ALA A 66 -4.69 -16.04 4.99
C ALA A 66 -6.18 -15.71 4.95
N ALA A 67 -6.56 -14.43 4.95
CA ALA A 67 -7.96 -14.05 4.87
C ALA A 67 -8.52 -14.38 3.48
N GLU A 68 -9.73 -14.94 3.45
CA GLU A 68 -10.39 -15.18 2.18
C GLU A 68 -10.93 -13.88 1.59
N PRO A 69 -10.65 -13.60 0.30
CA PRO A 69 -11.28 -12.46 -0.34
C PRO A 69 -12.80 -12.58 -0.34
N PRO A 70 -13.55 -11.47 -0.24
CA PRO A 70 -14.98 -11.50 -0.43
C PRO A 70 -15.32 -12.16 -1.76
N GLN A 71 -16.29 -13.11 -1.74
CA GLN A 71 -16.60 -13.91 -2.92
C GLN A 71 -16.92 -13.08 -4.16
N PRO A 72 -17.76 -12.02 -4.09
CA PRO A 72 -18.04 -11.22 -5.27
C PRO A 72 -16.81 -10.56 -5.89
N LEU A 73 -15.84 -10.17 -5.06
CA LEU A 73 -14.59 -9.56 -5.52
C LEU A 73 -13.66 -10.60 -6.13
N ALA A 74 -13.57 -11.78 -5.53
CA ALA A 74 -12.77 -12.87 -6.08
C ALA A 74 -13.33 -13.36 -7.42
N GLU A 75 -14.64 -13.38 -7.58
CA GLU A 75 -15.29 -13.72 -8.85
C GLU A 75 -15.01 -12.67 -9.93
N ARG A 76 -15.03 -11.39 -9.55
CA ARG A 76 -14.81 -10.29 -10.49
C ARG A 76 -13.34 -10.18 -10.93
N PHE A 77 -12.40 -10.31 -10.01
CA PHE A 77 -10.99 -10.02 -10.25
C PHE A 77 -10.08 -11.24 -10.24
N GLY A 78 -10.60 -12.42 -9.92
CA GLY A 78 -9.81 -13.63 -9.74
C GLY A 78 -9.23 -13.74 -8.33
N ALA A 79 -9.04 -14.97 -7.87
CA ALA A 79 -8.54 -15.23 -6.52
C ALA A 79 -7.00 -15.22 -6.43
N ASP A 80 -6.30 -15.51 -7.54
CA ASP A 80 -4.84 -15.61 -7.54
C ASP A 80 -4.19 -14.27 -7.24
N GLY A 81 -3.35 -14.24 -6.20
CA GLY A 81 -2.68 -13.02 -5.78
C GLY A 81 -3.63 -11.88 -5.45
N PHE A 82 -4.83 -12.19 -4.93
CA PHE A 82 -5.87 -11.20 -4.73
C PHE A 82 -5.41 -10.06 -3.80
N TRP A 83 -4.87 -10.39 -2.61
CA TRP A 83 -4.50 -9.36 -1.64
C TRP A 83 -3.31 -8.53 -2.09
N GLU A 84 -2.37 -9.11 -2.83
CA GLU A 84 -1.26 -8.36 -3.43
C GLU A 84 -1.78 -7.30 -4.40
N ARG A 85 -2.73 -7.68 -5.25
CA ARG A 85 -3.34 -6.76 -6.22
C ARG A 85 -4.28 -5.75 -5.55
N TRP A 86 -5.06 -6.21 -4.58
CA TRP A 86 -6.01 -5.36 -3.85
C TRP A 86 -5.31 -4.28 -3.05
N THR A 87 -4.32 -4.66 -2.22
CA THR A 87 -3.59 -3.70 -1.39
C THR A 87 -2.85 -2.67 -2.24
N ARG A 88 -2.33 -3.09 -3.37
CA ARG A 88 -1.68 -2.21 -4.33
C ARG A 88 -2.66 -1.20 -4.93
N ALA A 89 -3.82 -1.67 -5.38
CA ALA A 89 -4.86 -0.80 -5.93
C ALA A 89 -5.38 0.19 -4.87
N GLU A 90 -5.55 -0.26 -3.62
CA GLU A 90 -5.93 0.62 -2.51
C GLU A 90 -4.91 1.75 -2.29
N CYS A 91 -3.62 1.43 -2.37
CA CYS A 91 -2.57 2.45 -2.29
C CYS A 91 -2.72 3.51 -3.40
N LEU A 92 -2.96 3.07 -4.63
CA LEU A 92 -3.13 3.99 -5.76
C LEU A 92 -4.38 4.87 -5.57
N CYS A 93 -5.46 4.29 -5.04
CA CYS A 93 -6.67 5.04 -4.70
C CYS A 93 -6.39 6.12 -3.65
N LYS A 94 -5.64 5.77 -2.60
CA LYS A 94 -5.27 6.73 -1.55
C LYS A 94 -4.43 7.87 -2.11
N LEU A 95 -3.46 7.57 -2.98
CA LEU A 95 -2.64 8.59 -3.63
C LEU A 95 -3.48 9.48 -4.56
N ALA A 96 -4.44 8.90 -5.25
CA ALA A 96 -5.32 9.62 -6.18
C ALA A 96 -6.46 10.35 -5.48
N ASP A 97 -6.70 10.06 -4.20
CA ASP A 97 -7.85 10.55 -3.43
C ASP A 97 -9.18 10.16 -4.11
N VAL A 98 -9.26 8.90 -4.54
CA VAL A 98 -10.42 8.33 -5.22
C VAL A 98 -10.83 7.06 -4.50
N PRO A 99 -12.11 6.84 -4.19
CA PRO A 99 -12.56 5.60 -3.57
C PRO A 99 -12.45 4.42 -4.54
N MET A 100 -12.28 3.22 -3.99
CA MET A 100 -12.14 1.99 -4.81
C MET A 100 -13.31 1.80 -5.78
N LEU A 101 -14.53 2.10 -5.35
CA LEU A 101 -15.70 1.95 -6.21
C LEU A 101 -15.67 2.84 -7.45
N ALA A 102 -14.96 3.96 -7.39
CA ALA A 102 -14.76 4.84 -8.53
C ALA A 102 -13.52 4.42 -9.35
N TRP A 103 -12.55 3.74 -8.70
CA TRP A 103 -11.32 3.30 -9.34
C TRP A 103 -11.53 2.07 -10.25
N TRP A 104 -12.29 1.08 -9.77
CA TRP A 104 -12.46 -0.20 -10.47
C TRP A 104 -12.93 -0.09 -11.91
N PRO A 105 -13.93 0.75 -12.23
CA PRO A 105 -14.43 0.79 -13.62
C PRO A 105 -13.38 1.22 -14.63
N ALA A 106 -12.40 2.04 -14.19
CA ALA A 106 -11.37 2.54 -15.06
C ALA A 106 -10.13 1.64 -15.09
N HIS A 107 -9.75 1.03 -13.96
CA HIS A 107 -8.43 0.41 -13.78
C HIS A 107 -8.46 -1.03 -13.28
N GLY A 108 -9.59 -1.52 -12.77
CA GLY A 108 -9.61 -2.82 -12.09
C GLY A 108 -8.68 -2.82 -10.89
N LEU A 109 -7.87 -3.86 -10.74
CA LEU A 109 -6.82 -3.96 -9.72
C LEU A 109 -5.41 -3.80 -10.30
N ASP A 110 -5.29 -3.41 -11.55
CA ASP A 110 -3.99 -3.23 -12.20
C ASP A 110 -3.41 -1.85 -11.90
N VAL A 111 -2.08 -1.77 -11.94
CA VAL A 111 -1.39 -0.48 -11.87
C VAL A 111 -1.47 0.15 -13.26
N PRO A 112 -2.04 1.37 -13.40
CA PRO A 112 -2.07 2.04 -14.68
C PRO A 112 -0.65 2.29 -15.22
N ALA A 113 -0.47 2.16 -16.53
CA ALA A 113 0.83 2.35 -17.17
C ALA A 113 1.39 3.76 -16.96
N ASP A 114 0.52 4.74 -16.77
CA ASP A 114 0.87 6.15 -16.54
C ASP A 114 1.04 6.52 -15.06
N PHE A 115 1.00 5.54 -14.15
CA PHE A 115 1.27 5.83 -12.74
C PHE A 115 2.68 6.40 -12.58
N GLY A 116 2.75 7.63 -12.05
CA GLY A 116 4.00 8.37 -11.96
C GLY A 116 4.88 8.03 -10.76
N GLY A 117 4.38 7.27 -9.81
CA GLY A 117 5.10 6.92 -8.59
C GLY A 117 5.82 5.60 -8.64
N VAL A 118 6.16 5.10 -7.46
CA VAL A 118 6.78 3.78 -7.26
C VAL A 118 5.98 3.00 -6.23
N TRP A 119 6.09 1.67 -6.28
CA TRP A 119 5.37 0.82 -5.35
C TRP A 119 6.13 -0.48 -5.12
N ARG A 120 5.82 -1.11 -3.98
CA ARG A 120 6.31 -2.45 -3.64
C ARG A 120 5.24 -3.18 -2.83
N THR A 121 5.07 -4.47 -3.10
CA THR A 121 4.25 -5.36 -2.30
C THR A 121 5.15 -6.37 -1.61
N LEU A 122 4.98 -6.58 -0.32
CA LEU A 122 5.81 -7.48 0.48
C LEU A 122 4.97 -8.21 1.52
N THR A 123 5.54 -9.30 2.06
CA THR A 123 4.95 -10.05 3.15
C THR A 123 5.64 -9.67 4.45
N VAL A 124 4.85 -9.33 5.47
CA VAL A 124 5.34 -8.94 6.78
C VAL A 124 4.79 -9.93 7.81
N PRO A 125 5.65 -10.63 8.57
CA PRO A 125 5.17 -11.53 9.61
C PRO A 125 4.58 -10.74 10.78
N SER A 126 3.53 -11.29 11.39
CA SER A 126 2.96 -10.75 12.61
C SER A 126 2.54 -11.88 13.54
N ALA A 127 2.24 -11.54 14.80
CA ALA A 127 1.80 -12.53 15.79
C ALA A 127 0.50 -13.22 15.40
N ALA A 128 -0.37 -12.52 14.67
CA ALA A 128 -1.67 -13.05 14.22
C ALA A 128 -1.61 -13.72 12.84
N GLY A 129 -0.46 -13.71 12.17
CA GLY A 129 -0.27 -14.29 10.83
C GLY A 129 0.42 -13.32 9.88
N ASP A 130 0.81 -13.83 8.73
CA ASP A 130 1.48 -13.02 7.71
C ASP A 130 0.53 -11.97 7.13
N LEU A 131 1.09 -10.79 6.91
CA LEU A 131 0.40 -9.66 6.28
C LEU A 131 0.94 -9.44 4.87
N VAL A 132 0.04 -9.22 3.93
CA VAL A 132 0.39 -8.65 2.63
C VAL A 132 0.31 -7.13 2.77
N VAL A 133 1.42 -6.45 2.51
CA VAL A 133 1.50 -5.00 2.63
C VAL A 133 1.97 -4.42 1.31
N SER A 134 1.26 -3.45 0.79
CA SER A 134 1.72 -2.64 -0.33
C SER A 134 2.11 -1.26 0.18
N VAL A 135 3.19 -0.74 -0.37
CA VAL A 135 3.69 0.61 -0.11
C VAL A 135 3.77 1.32 -1.46
N ALA A 136 3.30 2.54 -1.51
CA ALA A 136 3.41 3.36 -2.72
C ALA A 136 3.83 4.77 -2.34
N LEU A 137 4.68 5.35 -3.16
CA LEU A 137 5.14 6.73 -3.01
C LEU A 137 4.94 7.45 -4.34
N ASP A 138 4.47 8.68 -4.26
CA ASP A 138 4.33 9.55 -5.42
C ASP A 138 4.57 10.99 -4.99
N LEU A 139 4.79 11.85 -5.96
CA LEU A 139 4.90 13.28 -5.72
C LEU A 139 3.59 13.78 -5.10
N SER A 140 3.72 14.61 -4.06
CA SER A 140 2.57 15.21 -3.41
C SER A 140 1.83 16.11 -4.41
N ARG A 141 0.50 16.02 -4.38
CA ARG A 141 -0.33 16.84 -5.25
C ARG A 141 -0.27 18.29 -4.81
N VAL A 142 -0.06 19.18 -5.77
CA VAL A 142 -0.20 20.61 -5.53
C VAL A 142 -1.67 20.93 -5.62
N ARG A 143 -2.25 21.40 -4.51
CA ARG A 143 -3.62 21.93 -4.52
C ARG A 143 -3.53 23.38 -4.90
N GLY A 144 -4.03 23.68 -6.06
CA GLY A 144 -4.16 25.05 -6.54
C GLY A 144 -5.27 25.81 -5.82
#